data_a9aa8a92d99ffcc1aeb6ec33eae881fa
#
_entry.id   a9aa8a92d99ffcc1aeb6ec33eae881fa
#
_cell.length_a   1.000
_cell.length_b   1.000
_cell.length_c   1.000
_cell.angle_alpha   90.00
_cell.angle_beta   90.00
_cell.angle_gamma   90.00
#
_symmetry.space_group_name_H-M   'P 1'
#
loop_
_entity.id
_entity.type
_entity.pdbx_description
1 polymer ?
#
loop_
_entity_poly.entity_id
_entity_poly.type
_entity_poly.pdbx_seq_one_letter_code
_entity_poly.pdbx_strand_id
1 'polypeptide(L)'
;MDKQYPNRLNMLREERGMTIEQVAEATGLSTSYVSRLENGDRNLSVKNLNLFAHALDVEPQEILIKSNEPKANVVAVMGRIGAGAEILPDEEQVPPEGLHEVETPFPIPDDAIAFEVSGDSMWPRYDDGDIVICWAQSIVPEDVIGWEAAVRTRDGRRYLKRVYKGAEAGTYDLESHNAPPIRGVELVWVASIQSVIRSGQWKRAAPSDRHRRVRKMISRR
;
A
#
# COMPACT_ATOMS: atom_id res chain seq x y z
N MET A 1 -20.99 0.32 -8.93
CA MET A 1 -20.78 1.42 -9.90
C MET A 1 -19.86 2.42 -9.24
N ASP A 2 -18.71 2.68 -9.85
CA ASP A 2 -17.81 3.70 -9.33
C ASP A 2 -18.42 5.08 -9.56
N LYS A 3 -18.39 5.93 -8.50
CA LYS A 3 -18.88 7.30 -8.59
C LYS A 3 -17.98 8.09 -9.54
N GLN A 4 -18.53 8.73 -10.56
CA GLN A 4 -17.76 9.52 -11.52
C GLN A 4 -17.12 10.75 -10.86
N TYR A 5 -17.80 11.37 -9.89
CA TYR A 5 -17.35 12.53 -9.13
C TYR A 5 -17.48 12.27 -7.62
N PRO A 6 -16.58 11.51 -7.00
CA PRO A 6 -16.68 11.13 -5.59
C PRO A 6 -16.57 12.36 -4.67
N ASN A 7 -17.46 12.44 -3.67
CA ASN A 7 -17.51 13.49 -2.66
C ASN A 7 -18.10 12.96 -1.34
N ARG A 8 -18.06 13.78 -0.28
CA ARG A 8 -18.52 13.43 1.06
C ARG A 8 -19.89 14.03 1.42
N LEU A 9 -20.61 14.62 0.49
CA LEU A 9 -21.89 15.33 0.79
C LEU A 9 -22.88 14.44 1.53
N ASN A 10 -23.14 13.24 1.06
CA ASN A 10 -24.07 12.32 1.70
C ASN A 10 -23.68 12.00 3.14
N MET A 11 -22.39 11.70 3.38
CA MET A 11 -21.87 11.40 4.71
C MET A 11 -21.98 12.60 5.67
N LEU A 12 -21.57 13.78 5.22
CA LEU A 12 -21.63 15.00 6.01
C LEU A 12 -23.08 15.41 6.33
N ARG A 13 -24.01 15.21 5.40
CA ARG A 13 -25.45 15.42 5.64
C ARG A 13 -25.99 14.49 6.71
N GLU A 14 -25.66 13.20 6.65
CA GLU A 14 -26.08 12.20 7.64
C GLU A 14 -25.47 12.47 9.02
N GLU A 15 -24.21 12.85 9.09
CA GLU A 15 -23.55 13.26 10.34
C GLU A 15 -24.22 14.47 11.01
N ARG A 16 -24.83 15.37 10.21
CA ARG A 16 -25.61 16.51 10.70
C ARG A 16 -27.08 16.18 10.98
N GLY A 17 -27.52 14.92 10.73
CA GLY A 17 -28.90 14.50 10.90
C GLY A 17 -29.88 15.19 9.94
N MET A 18 -29.39 15.73 8.82
CA MET A 18 -30.23 16.46 7.86
C MET A 18 -30.81 15.51 6.81
N THR A 19 -32.03 15.83 6.35
CA THR A 19 -32.65 15.17 5.19
C THR A 19 -32.21 15.84 3.89
N ILE A 20 -32.40 15.16 2.75
CA ILE A 20 -32.10 15.73 1.41
C ILE A 20 -32.92 17.00 1.18
N GLU A 21 -34.20 17.00 1.64
CA GLU A 21 -35.10 18.14 1.53
C GLU A 21 -34.57 19.36 2.31
N GLN A 22 -34.08 19.15 3.52
CA GLN A 22 -33.51 20.23 4.34
C GLN A 22 -32.25 20.82 3.70
N VAL A 23 -31.37 19.98 3.12
CA VAL A 23 -30.20 20.46 2.40
C VAL A 23 -30.60 21.16 1.10
N ALA A 24 -31.62 20.69 0.39
CA ALA A 24 -32.17 21.32 -0.81
C ALA A 24 -32.72 22.73 -0.49
N GLU A 25 -33.45 22.88 0.60
CA GLU A 25 -33.97 24.15 1.09
C GLU A 25 -32.83 25.10 1.47
N ALA A 26 -31.85 24.64 2.26
CA ALA A 26 -30.73 25.45 2.70
C ALA A 26 -29.81 25.90 1.56
N THR A 27 -29.70 25.11 0.49
CA THR A 27 -28.86 25.43 -0.68
C THR A 27 -29.62 26.14 -1.81
N GLY A 28 -30.97 26.15 -1.76
CA GLY A 28 -31.80 26.64 -2.85
C GLY A 28 -31.78 25.76 -4.11
N LEU A 29 -31.38 24.48 -3.98
CA LEU A 29 -31.30 23.52 -5.07
C LEU A 29 -32.50 22.55 -4.99
N SER A 30 -32.82 21.89 -6.11
CA SER A 30 -33.84 20.83 -6.06
C SER A 30 -33.31 19.57 -5.40
N THR A 31 -34.18 18.82 -4.69
CA THR A 31 -33.85 17.54 -4.04
C THR A 31 -33.22 16.53 -5.01
N SER A 32 -33.72 16.46 -6.22
CA SER A 32 -33.21 15.57 -7.27
C SER A 32 -31.79 15.98 -7.71
N TYR A 33 -31.46 17.27 -7.70
CA TYR A 33 -30.13 17.76 -8.03
C TYR A 33 -29.13 17.52 -6.89
N VAL A 34 -29.57 17.74 -5.64
CA VAL A 34 -28.78 17.40 -4.43
C VAL A 34 -28.45 15.92 -4.45
N SER A 35 -29.44 15.04 -4.66
CA SER A 35 -29.22 13.59 -4.72
C SER A 35 -28.18 13.18 -5.78
N ARG A 36 -28.24 13.77 -6.99
CA ARG A 36 -27.25 13.48 -8.03
C ARG A 36 -25.84 13.96 -7.70
N LEU A 37 -25.72 15.06 -6.98
CA LEU A 37 -24.42 15.55 -6.49
C LEU A 37 -23.89 14.63 -5.40
N GLU A 38 -24.69 14.22 -4.42
CA GLU A 38 -24.32 13.28 -3.35
C GLU A 38 -23.89 11.90 -3.90
N ASN A 39 -24.59 11.43 -4.92
CA ASN A 39 -24.25 10.17 -5.58
C ASN A 39 -23.03 10.25 -6.48
N GLY A 40 -22.51 11.47 -6.73
CA GLY A 40 -21.38 11.67 -7.63
C GLY A 40 -21.73 11.50 -9.11
N ASP A 41 -23.01 11.59 -9.48
CA ASP A 41 -23.47 11.55 -10.87
C ASP A 41 -23.22 12.88 -11.60
N ARG A 42 -22.93 13.92 -10.84
CA ARG A 42 -22.57 15.25 -11.34
C ARG A 42 -21.40 15.85 -10.62
N ASN A 43 -20.62 16.65 -11.36
CA ASN A 43 -19.50 17.38 -10.80
C ASN A 43 -19.99 18.54 -9.91
N LEU A 44 -19.34 18.72 -8.77
CA LEU A 44 -19.51 19.87 -7.88
C LEU A 44 -18.81 21.09 -8.47
N SER A 45 -19.59 22.08 -8.90
CA SER A 45 -19.03 23.39 -9.24
C SER A 45 -18.56 24.09 -7.96
N VAL A 46 -17.62 25.02 -8.08
CA VAL A 46 -17.14 25.87 -6.95
C VAL A 46 -18.31 26.59 -6.27
N LYS A 47 -19.30 27.06 -7.04
CA LYS A 47 -20.52 27.70 -6.51
C LYS A 47 -21.29 26.73 -5.62
N ASN A 48 -21.58 25.52 -6.12
CA ASN A 48 -22.32 24.53 -5.35
C ASN A 48 -21.55 24.04 -4.13
N LEU A 49 -20.23 23.87 -4.27
CA LEU A 49 -19.35 23.51 -3.16
C LEU A 49 -19.49 24.48 -1.99
N ASN A 50 -19.46 25.79 -2.25
CA ASN A 50 -19.63 26.82 -1.21
C ASN A 50 -21.04 26.82 -0.62
N LEU A 51 -22.09 26.58 -1.43
CA LEU A 51 -23.46 26.46 -0.93
C LEU A 51 -23.61 25.30 0.05
N PHE A 52 -23.08 24.13 -0.30
CA PHE A 52 -23.11 22.96 0.57
C PHE A 52 -22.23 23.15 1.82
N ALA A 53 -21.06 23.73 1.70
CA ALA A 53 -20.21 24.05 2.83
C ALA A 53 -20.92 24.90 3.88
N HIS A 54 -21.62 25.95 3.42
CA HIS A 54 -22.42 26.80 4.29
C HIS A 54 -23.64 26.06 4.87
N ALA A 55 -24.38 25.28 4.06
CA ALA A 55 -25.56 24.58 4.51
C ALA A 55 -25.26 23.46 5.52
N LEU A 56 -24.08 22.84 5.43
CA LEU A 56 -23.65 21.75 6.30
C LEU A 56 -22.75 22.21 7.43
N ASP A 57 -22.40 23.50 7.49
CA ASP A 57 -21.46 24.08 8.47
C ASP A 57 -20.12 23.33 8.49
N VAL A 58 -19.47 23.24 7.31
CA VAL A 58 -18.17 22.60 7.10
C VAL A 58 -17.30 23.44 6.17
N GLU A 59 -15.99 23.21 6.20
CA GLU A 59 -15.10 23.83 5.21
C GLU A 59 -15.28 23.18 3.82
N PRO A 60 -15.22 23.94 2.71
CA PRO A 60 -15.40 23.42 1.35
C PRO A 60 -14.50 22.21 1.03
N GLN A 61 -13.28 22.21 1.54
CA GLN A 61 -12.34 21.11 1.36
C GLN A 61 -12.78 19.80 2.00
N GLU A 62 -13.57 19.85 3.08
CA GLU A 62 -14.10 18.65 3.73
C GLU A 62 -15.08 17.88 2.85
N ILE A 63 -15.79 18.59 1.97
CA ILE A 63 -16.69 18.00 0.99
C ILE A 63 -15.93 17.25 -0.11
N LEU A 64 -14.78 17.78 -0.54
CA LEU A 64 -13.98 17.23 -1.63
C LEU A 64 -13.07 16.10 -1.20
N ILE A 65 -12.67 16.10 0.05
CA ILE A 65 -11.79 15.06 0.57
C ILE A 65 -12.63 13.81 0.79
N LYS A 66 -12.39 12.76 0.00
CA LYS A 66 -12.73 11.40 0.43
C LYS A 66 -12.28 11.27 1.88
N SER A 67 -13.13 10.72 2.76
CA SER A 67 -12.71 10.45 4.13
C SER A 67 -11.28 9.92 4.11
N ASN A 68 -10.33 10.80 4.37
CA ASN A 68 -9.15 10.39 5.07
C ASN A 68 -9.64 10.14 6.52
N GLU A 69 -10.36 9.06 6.74
CA GLU A 69 -9.93 8.28 7.90
C GLU A 69 -8.43 8.22 7.70
N PRO A 70 -7.62 8.64 8.70
CA PRO A 70 -6.18 8.52 8.55
C PRO A 70 -6.01 7.07 8.10
N LYS A 71 -5.63 6.87 6.80
CA LYS A 71 -5.33 5.53 6.31
C LYS A 71 -4.36 5.06 7.34
N ALA A 72 -4.74 4.08 8.13
CA ALA A 72 -3.86 3.57 9.15
C ALA A 72 -2.56 3.41 8.42
N ASN A 73 -1.49 4.09 8.88
CA ASN A 73 -0.19 4.05 8.22
C ASN A 73 0.27 2.61 8.32
N VAL A 74 -0.26 1.74 7.45
CA VAL A 74 -0.02 0.31 7.47
C VAL A 74 0.44 -0.15 6.09
N VAL A 75 1.36 -1.09 6.09
CA VAL A 75 1.86 -1.76 4.89
C VAL A 75 1.67 -3.26 5.01
N ALA A 76 1.24 -3.90 3.92
CA ALA A 76 1.12 -5.36 3.87
C ALA A 76 2.50 -6.00 3.75
N VAL A 77 2.81 -6.93 4.65
CA VAL A 77 4.01 -7.76 4.59
C VAL A 77 3.72 -8.94 3.68
N MET A 78 4.31 -8.92 2.49
CA MET A 78 4.08 -9.89 1.42
C MET A 78 4.92 -11.16 1.56
N GLY A 79 5.57 -11.38 2.68
CA GLY A 79 6.39 -12.54 2.96
C GLY A 79 7.71 -12.18 3.59
N ARG A 80 8.59 -13.17 3.68
CA ARG A 80 9.97 -12.98 4.12
C ARG A 80 10.89 -12.80 2.93
N ILE A 81 11.96 -12.07 3.17
CA ILE A 81 13.03 -11.88 2.18
C ILE A 81 14.34 -12.36 2.77
N GLY A 82 15.03 -13.25 2.05
CA GLY A 82 16.23 -13.90 2.57
C GLY A 82 17.40 -12.94 2.68
N ALA A 83 17.94 -12.87 3.90
CA ALA A 83 19.24 -12.28 4.16
C ALA A 83 20.26 -13.37 4.54
N GLY A 84 20.09 -14.62 4.11
CA GLY A 84 21.02 -15.72 4.37
C GLY A 84 20.46 -17.14 4.34
N ALA A 85 19.19 -17.33 4.67
CA ALA A 85 18.51 -18.62 4.50
C ALA A 85 17.78 -18.67 3.15
N GLU A 86 17.82 -19.83 2.50
CA GLU A 86 17.00 -20.14 1.35
C GLU A 86 15.52 -20.16 1.78
N ILE A 87 14.77 -19.13 1.48
CA ILE A 87 13.31 -19.19 1.63
C ILE A 87 12.79 -19.82 0.34
N LEU A 88 12.46 -21.08 0.42
CA LEU A 88 11.85 -21.82 -0.69
C LEU A 88 10.43 -21.29 -0.91
N PRO A 89 10.02 -21.08 -2.18
CA PRO A 89 8.69 -20.54 -2.52
C PRO A 89 7.52 -21.39 -1.99
N ASP A 90 7.74 -22.69 -1.80
CA ASP A 90 6.71 -23.65 -1.43
C ASP A 90 6.41 -23.71 0.08
N GLU A 91 7.23 -23.10 0.93
CA GLU A 91 7.00 -23.08 2.38
C GLU A 91 6.11 -21.93 2.84
N GLU A 92 5.93 -20.88 2.04
CA GLU A 92 5.02 -19.79 2.33
C GLU A 92 3.91 -19.69 1.26
N GLN A 93 2.78 -20.34 1.49
CA GLN A 93 1.53 -19.92 0.84
C GLN A 93 1.13 -18.55 1.38
N VAL A 94 1.74 -17.51 0.84
CA VAL A 94 1.39 -16.15 1.19
C VAL A 94 0.06 -15.81 0.52
N PRO A 95 -0.98 -15.54 1.31
CA PRO A 95 -2.25 -15.08 0.76
C PRO A 95 -2.06 -13.82 -0.10
N PRO A 96 -2.89 -13.57 -1.11
CA PRO A 96 -2.80 -12.36 -1.94
C PRO A 96 -2.79 -11.04 -1.15
N GLU A 97 -3.37 -11.06 0.06
CA GLU A 97 -3.40 -9.95 1.01
C GLU A 97 -2.12 -9.80 1.86
N GLY A 98 -1.15 -10.71 1.73
CA GLY A 98 0.06 -10.75 2.55
C GLY A 98 -0.08 -11.58 3.82
N LEU A 99 1.01 -11.72 4.60
CA LEU A 99 1.06 -12.46 5.86
C LEU A 99 0.36 -11.70 7.00
N HIS A 100 0.62 -10.42 7.09
CA HIS A 100 0.05 -9.48 8.08
C HIS A 100 0.30 -8.03 7.62
N GLU A 101 -0.30 -7.10 8.33
CA GLU A 101 -0.04 -5.66 8.15
C GLU A 101 0.81 -5.13 9.29
N VAL A 102 1.68 -4.17 9.00
CA VAL A 102 2.56 -3.51 9.96
C VAL A 102 2.23 -2.02 10.00
N GLU A 103 2.12 -1.46 11.21
CA GLU A 103 2.01 -0.02 11.41
C GLU A 103 3.31 0.68 11.04
N THR A 104 3.21 1.79 10.33
CA THR A 104 4.36 2.60 9.94
C THR A 104 4.31 3.98 10.59
N PRO A 105 5.47 4.57 10.97
CA PRO A 105 5.52 5.88 11.60
C PRO A 105 5.30 7.05 10.61
N PHE A 106 5.05 6.75 9.34
CA PHE A 106 4.85 7.73 8.27
C PHE A 106 3.80 7.23 7.27
N PRO A 107 3.17 8.14 6.52
CA PRO A 107 2.23 7.77 5.47
C PRO A 107 2.87 6.87 4.41
N ILE A 108 2.16 5.82 4.01
CA ILE A 108 2.59 4.87 2.99
C ILE A 108 1.66 4.99 1.77
N PRO A 109 2.20 5.07 0.55
CA PRO A 109 1.42 4.97 -0.68
C PRO A 109 0.69 3.62 -0.81
N ASP A 110 -0.42 3.63 -1.57
CA ASP A 110 -1.28 2.45 -1.72
C ASP A 110 -0.61 1.27 -2.43
N ASP A 111 0.42 1.54 -3.22
CA ASP A 111 1.21 0.57 -3.99
C ASP A 111 2.48 0.10 -3.27
N ALA A 112 2.68 0.51 -2.01
CA ALA A 112 3.78 0.00 -1.21
C ALA A 112 3.50 -1.41 -0.70
N ILE A 113 4.55 -2.22 -0.68
CA ILE A 113 4.59 -3.55 -0.09
C ILE A 113 5.79 -3.65 0.87
N ALA A 114 5.73 -4.59 1.78
CA ALA A 114 6.84 -4.83 2.69
C ALA A 114 7.25 -6.31 2.71
N PHE A 115 8.48 -6.54 3.15
CA PHE A 115 9.00 -7.86 3.47
C PHE A 115 9.68 -7.84 4.82
N GLU A 116 9.54 -8.94 5.58
CA GLU A 116 10.30 -9.18 6.80
C GLU A 116 11.65 -9.79 6.44
N VAL A 117 12.74 -9.16 6.89
CA VAL A 117 14.10 -9.68 6.66
C VAL A 117 14.29 -10.94 7.50
N SER A 118 14.84 -12.00 6.89
CA SER A 118 15.13 -13.25 7.56
C SER A 118 16.59 -13.66 7.38
N GLY A 119 17.31 -13.79 8.48
CA GLY A 119 18.73 -14.16 8.50
C GLY A 119 19.68 -12.97 8.57
N ASP A 120 20.97 -13.24 8.47
CA ASP A 120 22.06 -12.31 8.81
C ASP A 120 23.00 -11.94 7.64
N SER A 121 22.74 -12.43 6.43
CA SER A 121 23.68 -12.21 5.30
C SER A 121 23.84 -10.74 4.90
N MET A 122 22.95 -9.87 5.34
CA MET A 122 23.04 -8.43 5.11
C MET A 122 23.41 -7.65 6.38
N TRP A 123 23.77 -8.37 7.46
CA TRP A 123 24.32 -7.73 8.65
C TRP A 123 25.66 -7.03 8.33
N PRO A 124 25.95 -5.85 8.91
CA PRO A 124 25.22 -5.13 9.97
C PRO A 124 24.20 -4.11 9.44
N ARG A 125 23.91 -4.08 8.18
CA ARG A 125 23.02 -3.08 7.58
C ARG A 125 21.53 -3.39 7.80
N TYR A 126 21.18 -4.67 7.73
CA TYR A 126 19.83 -5.18 7.98
C TYR A 126 19.91 -6.33 8.98
N ASP A 127 19.05 -6.27 9.98
CA ASP A 127 18.94 -7.27 11.02
C ASP A 127 17.74 -8.22 10.74
N ASP A 128 17.80 -9.42 11.29
CA ASP A 128 16.68 -10.34 11.28
C ASP A 128 15.44 -9.71 11.93
N GLY A 129 14.29 -9.81 11.26
CA GLY A 129 13.06 -9.17 11.70
C GLY A 129 12.91 -7.69 11.32
N ASP A 130 13.84 -7.06 10.62
CA ASP A 130 13.63 -5.74 10.01
C ASP A 130 12.51 -5.82 8.96
N ILE A 131 11.72 -4.74 8.84
CA ILE A 131 10.74 -4.60 7.78
C ILE A 131 11.31 -3.69 6.70
N VAL A 132 11.50 -4.21 5.50
CA VAL A 132 11.88 -3.42 4.31
C VAL A 132 10.64 -3.08 3.50
N ILE A 133 10.50 -1.80 3.15
CA ILE A 133 9.35 -1.28 2.39
C ILE A 133 9.83 -0.94 0.99
N CYS A 134 9.09 -1.42 -0.01
CA CYS A 134 9.35 -1.27 -1.43
C CYS A 134 8.07 -0.85 -2.16
N TRP A 135 8.20 -0.40 -3.41
CA TRP A 135 7.06 -0.30 -4.32
C TRP A 135 6.72 -1.69 -4.90
N ALA A 136 5.43 -1.99 -5.04
CA ALA A 136 4.98 -3.27 -5.62
C ALA A 136 5.38 -3.42 -7.09
N GLN A 137 5.45 -2.29 -7.82
CA GLN A 137 5.85 -2.27 -9.21
C GLN A 137 7.33 -2.61 -9.36
N SER A 138 7.62 -3.60 -10.21
CA SER A 138 9.00 -3.93 -10.57
C SER A 138 9.64 -2.82 -11.40
N ILE A 139 10.90 -2.56 -11.12
CA ILE A 139 11.75 -1.66 -11.91
C ILE A 139 12.73 -2.46 -12.76
N VAL A 140 13.40 -1.78 -13.69
CA VAL A 140 14.43 -2.40 -14.54
C VAL A 140 15.64 -2.73 -13.68
N PRO A 141 16.21 -3.95 -13.72
CA PRO A 141 17.36 -4.34 -12.91
C PRO A 141 18.57 -3.42 -13.06
N GLU A 142 18.74 -2.80 -14.22
CA GLU A 142 19.80 -1.85 -14.51
C GLU A 142 19.78 -0.62 -13.60
N ASP A 143 18.59 -0.22 -13.13
CA ASP A 143 18.42 0.95 -12.26
C ASP A 143 18.93 0.72 -10.82
N VAL A 144 19.16 -0.53 -10.44
CA VAL A 144 19.65 -0.91 -9.11
C VAL A 144 21.08 -1.47 -9.10
N ILE A 145 21.79 -1.41 -10.23
CA ILE A 145 23.19 -1.87 -10.26
C ILE A 145 24.03 -1.08 -9.27
N GLY A 146 24.74 -1.80 -8.40
CA GLY A 146 25.54 -1.24 -7.32
C GLY A 146 24.76 -0.88 -6.05
N TRP A 147 23.43 -1.04 -6.05
CA TRP A 147 22.56 -0.74 -4.92
C TRP A 147 21.95 -2.00 -4.33
N GLU A 148 21.51 -1.88 -3.08
CA GLU A 148 20.72 -2.91 -2.41
C GLU A 148 19.27 -2.84 -2.88
N ALA A 149 18.73 -4.01 -3.22
CA ALA A 149 17.36 -4.13 -3.72
C ALA A 149 16.70 -5.41 -3.20
N ALA A 150 15.38 -5.37 -3.13
CA ALA A 150 14.58 -6.57 -3.00
C ALA A 150 14.41 -7.18 -4.39
N VAL A 151 14.75 -8.45 -4.53
CA VAL A 151 14.73 -9.14 -5.82
C VAL A 151 14.05 -10.48 -5.72
N ARG A 152 13.45 -10.94 -6.84
CA ARG A 152 12.99 -12.32 -7.02
C ARG A 152 13.66 -12.92 -8.24
N THR A 153 14.30 -14.05 -8.04
CA THR A 153 14.94 -14.84 -9.09
C THR A 153 13.93 -15.68 -9.87
N ARG A 154 14.32 -16.19 -11.03
CA ARG A 154 13.46 -17.02 -11.90
C ARG A 154 12.99 -18.31 -11.21
N ASP A 155 13.80 -18.87 -10.31
CA ASP A 155 13.44 -20.03 -9.49
C ASP A 155 12.50 -19.70 -8.31
N GLY A 156 12.06 -18.44 -8.22
CA GLY A 156 11.06 -17.97 -7.27
C GLY A 156 11.61 -17.47 -5.93
N ARG A 157 12.90 -17.62 -5.68
CA ARG A 157 13.54 -17.20 -4.42
C ARG A 157 13.57 -15.68 -4.30
N ARG A 158 13.43 -15.19 -3.07
CA ARG A 158 13.47 -13.75 -2.76
C ARG A 158 14.72 -13.42 -1.96
N TYR A 159 15.39 -12.34 -2.37
CA TYR A 159 16.62 -11.89 -1.72
C TYR A 159 16.63 -10.38 -1.51
N LEU A 160 17.23 -9.98 -0.40
CA LEU A 160 17.68 -8.62 -0.15
C LEU A 160 19.21 -8.62 -0.36
N LYS A 161 19.68 -8.04 -1.45
CA LYS A 161 21.08 -8.10 -1.85
C LYS A 161 21.50 -6.85 -2.62
N ARG A 162 22.81 -6.62 -2.71
CA ARG A 162 23.37 -5.66 -3.65
C ARG A 162 23.46 -6.31 -5.02
N VAL A 163 22.95 -5.62 -6.03
CA VAL A 163 22.82 -6.17 -7.39
C VAL A 163 23.97 -5.70 -8.26
N TYR A 164 24.61 -6.60 -8.96
CA TYR A 164 25.62 -6.33 -9.98
C TYR A 164 25.29 -7.05 -11.29
N LYS A 165 25.90 -6.62 -12.38
CA LYS A 165 25.80 -7.35 -13.65
C LYS A 165 26.55 -8.68 -13.54
N GLY A 166 25.94 -9.74 -14.03
CA GLY A 166 26.58 -11.05 -14.15
C GLY A 166 27.50 -11.13 -15.36
N ALA A 167 28.19 -12.25 -15.48
CA ALA A 167 29.10 -12.50 -16.59
C ALA A 167 28.38 -12.71 -17.93
N GLU A 168 27.18 -13.27 -17.90
CA GLU A 168 26.35 -13.52 -19.07
C GLU A 168 25.27 -12.44 -19.24
N ALA A 169 24.87 -12.18 -20.49
CA ALA A 169 23.82 -11.22 -20.79
C ALA A 169 22.49 -11.64 -20.12
N GLY A 170 21.83 -10.69 -19.42
CA GLY A 170 20.56 -10.94 -18.71
C GLY A 170 20.72 -11.66 -17.37
N THR A 171 21.95 -11.91 -16.92
CA THR A 171 22.22 -12.44 -15.59
C THR A 171 22.76 -11.37 -14.64
N TYR A 172 22.59 -11.62 -13.36
CA TYR A 172 23.00 -10.71 -12.29
C TYR A 172 23.71 -11.46 -11.17
N ASP A 173 24.62 -10.77 -10.52
CA ASP A 173 25.30 -11.23 -9.34
C ASP A 173 24.72 -10.52 -8.12
N LEU A 174 24.41 -11.28 -7.07
CA LEU A 174 23.81 -10.78 -5.84
C LEU A 174 24.85 -10.85 -4.72
N GLU A 175 25.28 -9.70 -4.23
CA GLU A 175 26.27 -9.63 -3.16
C GLU A 175 25.63 -9.39 -1.80
N SER A 176 26.22 -10.04 -0.81
CA SER A 176 25.86 -9.96 0.60
C SER A 176 26.91 -9.15 1.36
N HIS A 177 26.55 -8.59 2.51
CA HIS A 177 27.52 -8.02 3.44
C HIS A 177 28.21 -9.10 4.29
N ASN A 178 27.50 -10.18 4.59
CA ASN A 178 27.94 -11.21 5.55
C ASN A 178 27.71 -12.64 5.03
N ALA A 179 27.75 -12.86 3.72
CA ALA A 179 27.63 -14.19 3.12
C ALA A 179 28.29 -14.23 1.73
N PRO A 180 28.62 -15.41 1.20
CA PRO A 180 29.11 -15.55 -0.17
C PRO A 180 28.11 -14.97 -1.18
N PRO A 181 28.62 -14.42 -2.31
CA PRO A 181 27.78 -13.90 -3.37
C PRO A 181 27.05 -15.04 -4.12
N ILE A 182 25.86 -14.74 -4.64
CA ILE A 182 25.13 -15.61 -5.55
C ILE A 182 25.40 -15.11 -6.97
N ARG A 183 25.88 -15.96 -7.86
CA ARG A 183 26.33 -15.57 -9.19
C ARG A 183 25.41 -16.04 -10.28
N GLY A 184 25.28 -15.23 -11.35
CA GLY A 184 24.66 -15.63 -12.60
C GLY A 184 23.16 -15.92 -12.55
N VAL A 185 22.41 -15.24 -11.68
CA VAL A 185 20.97 -15.45 -11.56
C VAL A 185 20.16 -14.55 -12.49
N GLU A 186 19.01 -15.02 -12.95
CA GLU A 186 18.04 -14.22 -13.68
C GLU A 186 17.02 -13.62 -12.72
N LEU A 187 16.75 -12.32 -12.85
CA LEU A 187 15.79 -11.60 -12.03
C LEU A 187 14.46 -11.45 -12.76
N VAL A 188 13.35 -11.80 -12.09
CA VAL A 188 11.99 -11.67 -12.60
C VAL A 188 11.20 -10.54 -11.96
N TRP A 189 11.70 -10.04 -10.83
CA TRP A 189 11.15 -8.87 -10.16
C TRP A 189 12.25 -8.20 -9.34
N VAL A 190 12.25 -6.86 -9.35
CA VAL A 190 13.23 -6.03 -8.65
C VAL A 190 12.53 -4.80 -8.10
N ALA A 191 12.84 -4.42 -6.86
CA ALA A 191 12.35 -3.18 -6.27
C ALA A 191 13.43 -2.53 -5.40
N SER A 192 13.51 -1.20 -5.49
CA SER A 192 14.35 -0.39 -4.60
C SER A 192 13.79 -0.38 -3.19
N ILE A 193 14.68 -0.39 -2.19
CA ILE A 193 14.31 -0.20 -0.79
C ILE A 193 14.00 1.28 -0.56
N GLN A 194 12.79 1.57 -0.14
CA GLN A 194 12.33 2.94 0.13
C GLN A 194 12.55 3.33 1.59
N SER A 195 12.30 2.40 2.50
CA SER A 195 12.52 2.61 3.93
C SER A 195 12.68 1.28 4.65
N VAL A 196 13.23 1.37 5.87
CA VAL A 196 13.42 0.22 6.75
C VAL A 196 12.88 0.58 8.13
N ILE A 197 12.05 -0.30 8.69
CA ILE A 197 11.63 -0.22 10.09
C ILE A 197 12.37 -1.31 10.84
N ARG A 198 13.13 -0.92 11.87
CA ARG A 198 13.98 -1.84 12.61
C ARG A 198 13.19 -2.85 13.42
N SER A 199 13.73 -4.05 13.53
CA SER A 199 13.24 -5.10 14.41
C SER A 199 12.97 -4.56 15.81
N GLY A 200 11.81 -4.88 16.38
CA GLY A 200 11.36 -4.37 17.69
C GLY A 200 10.78 -2.94 17.68
N GLN A 201 10.82 -2.20 16.57
CA GLN A 201 10.22 -0.85 16.45
C GLN A 201 8.90 -0.84 15.69
N TRP A 202 8.49 -1.94 15.12
CA TRP A 202 7.22 -2.07 14.42
C TRP A 202 6.19 -2.87 15.22
N LYS A 203 4.92 -2.67 14.91
CA LYS A 203 3.79 -3.41 15.50
C LYS A 203 2.91 -3.95 14.39
N ARG A 204 2.34 -5.13 14.64
CA ARG A 204 1.27 -5.63 13.78
C ARG A 204 0.06 -4.72 13.90
N ALA A 205 -0.46 -4.29 12.76
CA ALA A 205 -1.72 -3.59 12.73
C ALA A 205 -2.87 -4.52 13.14
N ALA A 206 -3.88 -3.95 13.80
CA ALA A 206 -5.13 -4.68 14.02
C ALA A 206 -5.72 -5.07 12.65
N PRO A 207 -6.38 -6.26 12.52
CA PRO A 207 -6.96 -6.68 11.25
C PRO A 207 -7.89 -5.61 10.71
N SER A 208 -7.52 -5.00 9.57
CA SER A 208 -8.34 -3.96 8.94
C SER A 208 -9.64 -4.57 8.39
N ASP A 209 -10.67 -3.73 8.18
CA ASP A 209 -11.94 -4.18 7.58
C ASP A 209 -11.75 -4.74 6.16
N ARG A 210 -10.64 -4.45 5.48
CA ARG A 210 -10.21 -5.11 4.24
C ARG A 210 -10.05 -6.62 4.44
N HIS A 211 -9.31 -7.04 5.46
CA HIS A 211 -9.11 -8.45 5.82
C HIS A 211 -10.43 -9.15 6.21
N ARG A 212 -11.34 -8.44 6.90
CA ARG A 212 -12.66 -8.97 7.23
C ARG A 212 -13.54 -9.21 5.99
N ARG A 213 -13.47 -8.35 4.98
CA ARG A 213 -14.23 -8.50 3.73
C ARG A 213 -13.70 -9.66 2.88
N VAL A 214 -12.40 -9.79 2.74
CA VAL A 214 -11.76 -10.88 1.98
C VAL A 214 -12.00 -12.23 2.66
N ARG A 215 -11.85 -12.36 3.98
CA ARG A 215 -12.20 -13.59 4.72
C ARG A 215 -13.66 -14.00 4.53
N LYS A 216 -14.61 -13.06 4.52
CA LYS A 216 -16.02 -13.35 4.25
C LYS A 216 -16.29 -13.82 2.82
N MET A 217 -15.49 -13.41 1.85
CA MET A 217 -15.63 -13.89 0.46
C MET A 217 -15.06 -15.29 0.26
N ILE A 218 -13.95 -15.61 0.91
CA ILE A 218 -13.30 -16.93 0.80
C ILE A 218 -14.07 -18.01 1.57
N SER A 219 -14.69 -17.68 2.71
CA SER A 219 -15.48 -18.65 3.51
C SER A 219 -16.86 -18.98 2.95
N ARG A 220 -17.27 -18.38 1.80
CA ARG A 220 -18.54 -18.62 1.12
C ARG A 220 -18.39 -19.41 -0.20
N ARG A 221 -17.20 -19.95 -0.45
CA ARG A 221 -16.95 -20.97 -1.47
C ARG A 221 -16.51 -22.28 -0.79
#